data_46a9457681d02bddc250bfb9d60797e8
#
_entry.id   46a9457681d02bddc250bfb9d60797e8
#
_cell.length_a   1.000
_cell.length_b   1.000
_cell.length_c   1.000
_cell.angle_alpha   90.00
_cell.angle_beta   90.00
_cell.angle_gamma   90.00
#
_symmetry.space_group_name_H-M   'P 1'
#
loop_
_entity.id
_entity.type
_entity.pdbx_description
1 polymer ?
#
loop_
_entity_poly.entity_id
_entity_poly.type
_entity_poly.pdbx_seq_one_letter_code
_entity_poly.pdbx_strand_id
1 'polypeptide(L)'
;LFELNQTEPEPRDLSATPDFGSESAQALLDEAESVDGMAGVRESAVDADEFGTVIADSKARQLLYAPMVSCTIDHLMQASECLRGGKHIAPMLRLLTADLILDEPDDFNQADLPALTRLVHWAGLLGSRVLLSSATLTPDFVSGLMQAYQAGRAIWAQHQGLPETPLLCAWFDEYTQSSHACADVAEFERQHQQFAQQRAQQLANEAVRRQAEIWPLKLPKAPEGQKLHFAALAEQIVQAAYKLHNAHGEISPHNGKHISVGVVRLANIGAITALAQAQI
;
A
#
# COMPACT_ATOMS: atom_id res chain seq x y z
N LEU A 1 24.99 -41.97 -9.08
CA LEU A 1 25.41 -41.98 -7.67
C LEU A 1 25.61 -40.50 -7.27
N PHE A 2 24.54 -39.87 -6.76
CA PHE A 2 24.63 -38.60 -6.08
C PHE A 2 24.26 -38.83 -4.61
N GLU A 3 25.23 -38.68 -3.74
CA GLU A 3 25.03 -38.67 -2.30
C GLU A 3 24.30 -37.40 -1.90
N LEU A 4 23.08 -37.55 -1.38
CA LEU A 4 22.32 -36.50 -0.71
C LEU A 4 22.87 -36.34 0.71
N ASN A 5 23.61 -35.27 0.94
CA ASN A 5 24.04 -34.81 2.24
C ASN A 5 22.80 -34.34 3.01
N GLN A 6 22.31 -35.15 3.92
CA GLN A 6 21.25 -34.78 4.89
C GLN A 6 21.92 -33.98 6.01
N THR A 7 21.85 -32.68 5.92
CA THR A 7 22.03 -31.79 7.07
C THR A 7 20.70 -31.69 7.80
N GLU A 8 20.66 -32.23 9.03
CA GLU A 8 19.53 -32.04 9.93
C GLU A 8 19.31 -30.54 10.20
N PRO A 9 18.06 -30.05 10.20
CA PRO A 9 17.79 -28.67 10.52
C PRO A 9 18.00 -28.47 12.04
N GLU A 10 18.85 -27.48 12.39
CA GLU A 10 18.96 -27.02 13.76
C GLU A 10 17.60 -26.57 14.32
N PRO A 11 17.34 -26.79 15.63
CA PRO A 11 16.07 -26.39 16.25
C PRO A 11 15.94 -24.87 16.19
N ARG A 12 14.92 -24.39 15.48
CA ARG A 12 14.56 -22.98 15.45
C ARG A 12 14.14 -22.54 16.83
N ASP A 13 14.82 -21.55 17.36
CA ASP A 13 14.46 -20.83 18.57
C ASP A 13 13.09 -20.16 18.36
N LEU A 14 12.05 -20.70 19.00
CA LEU A 14 10.67 -20.22 18.93
C LEU A 14 10.44 -18.95 19.77
N SER A 15 11.48 -18.36 20.34
CA SER A 15 11.42 -17.11 21.10
C SER A 15 11.68 -15.85 20.25
N ALA A 16 12.14 -15.99 19.02
CA ALA A 16 12.27 -14.87 18.11
C ALA A 16 10.87 -14.49 17.60
N THR A 17 10.30 -13.41 18.14
CA THR A 17 9.22 -12.67 17.50
C THR A 17 9.69 -12.29 16.10
N PRO A 18 8.92 -12.58 15.04
CA PRO A 18 9.29 -12.10 13.71
C PRO A 18 9.35 -10.59 13.78
N ASP A 19 10.53 -10.07 13.56
CA ASP A 19 10.80 -8.64 13.37
C ASP A 19 10.17 -8.25 12.01
N PHE A 20 8.88 -7.94 12.03
CA PHE A 20 8.23 -7.23 10.93
C PHE A 20 8.64 -5.78 11.05
N GLY A 21 9.89 -5.53 10.61
CA GLY A 21 10.50 -4.23 10.64
C GLY A 21 9.83 -3.26 9.69
N SER A 22 8.83 -2.55 10.18
CA SER A 22 8.70 -1.19 9.74
C SER A 22 9.04 -0.30 10.94
N GLU A 23 10.20 0.34 10.89
CA GLU A 23 10.59 1.42 11.80
C GLU A 23 9.48 2.50 11.87
N SER A 24 8.62 2.58 10.85
CA SER A 24 7.44 3.42 10.78
C SER A 24 6.35 3.05 11.80
N ALA A 25 6.14 1.78 12.11
CA ALA A 25 5.09 1.40 13.07
C ALA A 25 5.50 1.77 14.50
N GLN A 26 6.78 1.60 14.83
CA GLN A 26 7.32 2.00 16.13
C GLN A 26 7.36 3.53 16.26
N ALA A 27 7.78 4.25 15.20
CA ALA A 27 7.80 5.71 15.18
C ALA A 27 6.39 6.32 15.29
N LEU A 28 5.37 5.71 14.66
CA LEU A 28 3.98 6.15 14.80
C LEU A 28 3.40 5.87 16.18
N LEU A 29 3.85 4.82 16.85
CA LEU A 29 3.48 4.55 18.24
C LEU A 29 4.12 5.57 19.20
N ASP A 30 5.37 5.94 18.98
CA ASP A 30 6.10 6.94 19.78
C ASP A 30 5.56 8.36 19.49
N GLU A 31 5.17 8.67 18.25
CA GLU A 31 4.58 9.95 17.87
C GLU A 31 3.15 10.11 18.41
N ALA A 32 2.37 9.02 18.51
CA ALA A 32 1.05 9.03 19.13
C ALA A 32 1.11 9.23 20.66
N GLU A 33 2.20 8.87 21.32
CA GLU A 33 2.41 9.18 22.74
C GLU A 33 2.77 10.65 22.98
N SER A 34 3.30 11.37 21.96
CA SER A 34 3.66 12.78 22.06
C SER A 34 2.53 13.76 21.74
N VAL A 35 1.39 13.30 21.20
CA VAL A 35 0.23 14.14 20.85
C VAL A 35 -0.83 14.13 21.95
N ASP A 36 -0.44 14.22 23.20
CA ASP A 36 -1.37 14.49 24.33
C ASP A 36 -1.81 15.99 24.39
N GLY A 37 -1.60 16.74 23.31
CA GLY A 37 -1.86 18.16 23.19
C GLY A 37 -3.02 18.60 22.29
N MET A 38 -3.71 17.71 21.59
CA MET A 38 -4.91 18.06 20.81
C MET A 38 -6.21 17.53 21.45
N ALA A 39 -6.52 18.02 22.62
CA ALA A 39 -7.86 17.99 23.21
C ALA A 39 -8.79 18.87 22.35
N GLY A 40 -9.50 18.27 21.42
CA GLY A 40 -10.42 19.02 20.54
C GLY A 40 -11.50 18.16 19.85
N VAL A 41 -11.53 16.87 20.04
CA VAL A 41 -12.68 16.07 19.64
C VAL A 41 -13.69 16.13 20.76
N ARG A 42 -14.77 16.91 20.55
CA ARG A 42 -15.94 16.87 21.41
C ARG A 42 -16.34 15.42 21.60
N GLU A 43 -16.21 14.92 22.82
CA GLU A 43 -16.97 13.80 23.31
C GLU A 43 -18.45 14.12 23.11
N SER A 44 -19.01 13.72 21.97
CA SER A 44 -20.43 13.49 21.91
C SER A 44 -20.65 12.28 22.79
N ALA A 45 -21.24 12.53 23.95
CA ALA A 45 -21.68 11.53 24.90
C ALA A 45 -22.58 10.51 24.18
N VAL A 46 -21.99 9.44 23.71
CA VAL A 46 -22.67 8.17 23.53
C VAL A 46 -22.36 7.41 24.79
N ASP A 47 -23.29 7.52 25.74
CA ASP A 47 -23.41 6.62 26.87
C ASP A 47 -23.60 5.20 26.32
N ALA A 48 -22.52 4.48 26.13
CA ALA A 48 -22.51 3.03 26.10
C ALA A 48 -21.08 2.55 25.99
N ASP A 49 -20.39 2.51 27.10
CA ASP A 49 -19.16 1.75 27.24
C ASP A 49 -19.48 0.23 27.29
N GLU A 50 -20.39 -0.21 26.40
CA GLU A 50 -20.82 -1.62 26.31
C GLU A 50 -19.64 -2.54 26.01
N PHE A 51 -18.62 -2.04 25.32
CA PHE A 51 -17.39 -2.77 25.04
C PHE A 51 -16.21 -2.39 25.95
N GLY A 52 -16.37 -1.44 26.85
CA GLY A 52 -15.29 -0.97 27.73
C GLY A 52 -14.73 -2.05 28.65
N THR A 53 -15.55 -3.03 28.98
CA THR A 53 -15.12 -4.22 29.77
C THR A 53 -14.41 -5.26 28.91
N VAL A 54 -14.65 -5.29 27.59
CA VAL A 54 -14.08 -6.29 26.67
C VAL A 54 -12.82 -5.74 26.00
N ILE A 55 -12.82 -4.44 25.67
CA ILE A 55 -11.71 -3.75 24.99
C ILE A 55 -11.15 -2.69 25.93
N ALA A 56 -10.21 -3.09 26.77
CA ALA A 56 -9.57 -2.19 27.74
C ALA A 56 -8.63 -1.16 27.08
N ASP A 57 -8.08 -1.49 25.91
CA ASP A 57 -7.14 -0.65 25.19
C ASP A 57 -7.83 0.54 24.52
N SER A 58 -7.41 1.76 24.86
CA SER A 58 -7.95 3.00 24.32
C SER A 58 -7.73 3.14 22.80
N LYS A 59 -6.58 2.67 22.28
CA LYS A 59 -6.27 2.69 20.84
C LYS A 59 -7.17 1.72 20.07
N ALA A 60 -7.45 0.55 20.63
CA ALA A 60 -8.39 -0.40 20.04
C ALA A 60 -9.81 0.17 20.00
N ARG A 61 -10.22 0.93 21.01
CA ARG A 61 -11.50 1.66 21.03
C ARG A 61 -11.54 2.76 19.96
N GLN A 62 -10.49 3.55 19.80
CA GLN A 62 -10.40 4.56 18.73
C GLN A 62 -10.51 3.93 17.34
N LEU A 63 -9.82 2.81 17.09
CA LEU A 63 -9.94 2.06 15.84
C LEU A 63 -11.39 1.65 15.57
N LEU A 64 -12.11 1.21 16.60
CA LEU A 64 -13.48 0.71 16.46
C LEU A 64 -14.50 1.82 16.23
N TYR A 65 -14.42 2.92 16.98
CA TYR A 65 -15.45 3.96 16.98
C TYR A 65 -15.20 5.11 16.00
N ALA A 66 -14.00 5.25 15.47
CA ALA A 66 -13.73 6.29 14.48
C ALA A 66 -14.59 6.06 13.21
N PRO A 67 -15.28 7.09 12.68
CA PRO A 67 -16.07 6.94 11.46
C PRO A 67 -15.21 6.56 10.25
N MET A 68 -13.97 7.02 10.21
CA MET A 68 -12.97 6.69 9.19
C MET A 68 -11.63 6.42 9.88
N VAL A 69 -10.93 5.38 9.43
CA VAL A 69 -9.59 5.03 9.90
C VAL A 69 -8.67 4.95 8.69
N SER A 70 -7.55 5.67 8.75
CA SER A 70 -6.44 5.53 7.83
C SER A 70 -5.25 4.98 8.60
N CYS A 71 -4.72 3.84 8.18
CA CYS A 71 -3.62 3.17 8.85
C CYS A 71 -2.82 2.33 7.86
N THR A 72 -1.63 1.90 8.26
CA THR A 72 -0.91 0.87 7.49
C THR A 72 -1.62 -0.46 7.63
N ILE A 73 -1.44 -1.34 6.64
CA ILE A 73 -2.13 -2.64 6.60
C ILE A 73 -1.82 -3.52 7.81
N ASP A 74 -0.64 -3.36 8.43
CA ASP A 74 -0.20 -4.14 9.60
C ASP A 74 -1.20 -4.09 10.75
N HIS A 75 -1.89 -2.95 10.92
CA HIS A 75 -2.92 -2.81 11.94
C HIS A 75 -4.16 -3.69 11.67
N LEU A 76 -4.47 -3.97 10.41
CA LEU A 76 -5.60 -4.80 10.00
C LEU A 76 -5.22 -6.26 9.78
N MET A 77 -3.94 -6.55 9.46
CA MET A 77 -3.44 -7.91 9.25
C MET A 77 -3.64 -8.80 10.47
N GLN A 78 -3.63 -8.23 11.67
CA GLN A 78 -3.92 -8.94 12.91
C GLN A 78 -5.32 -9.59 12.89
N ALA A 79 -6.27 -9.05 12.14
CA ALA A 79 -7.58 -9.68 11.95
C ALA A 79 -7.48 -11.04 11.26
N SER A 80 -6.54 -11.19 10.32
CA SER A 80 -6.37 -12.41 9.51
C SER A 80 -5.46 -13.45 10.15
N GLU A 81 -4.64 -13.07 11.13
CA GLU A 81 -3.63 -13.95 11.70
C GLU A 81 -4.11 -14.70 12.94
N CYS A 82 -5.18 -14.27 13.59
CA CYS A 82 -5.80 -14.88 14.78
C CYS A 82 -4.78 -15.25 15.87
N LEU A 83 -3.73 -14.42 16.05
CA LEU A 83 -2.69 -14.64 17.04
C LEU A 83 -3.24 -14.56 18.47
N ARG A 84 -2.58 -15.25 19.40
CA ARG A 84 -2.96 -15.27 20.83
C ARG A 84 -2.99 -13.86 21.41
N GLY A 85 -3.90 -13.60 22.36
CA GLY A 85 -3.94 -12.37 23.14
C GLY A 85 -5.05 -11.38 22.79
N GLY A 86 -6.00 -11.76 21.92
CA GLY A 86 -7.18 -10.91 21.64
C GLY A 86 -6.93 -9.69 20.75
N LYS A 87 -5.71 -9.47 20.26
CA LYS A 87 -5.35 -8.34 19.39
C LYS A 87 -6.11 -8.31 18.07
N HIS A 88 -6.62 -9.46 17.61
CA HIS A 88 -7.43 -9.58 16.40
C HIS A 88 -8.87 -9.08 16.58
N ILE A 89 -9.37 -8.91 17.82
CA ILE A 89 -10.78 -8.59 18.07
C ILE A 89 -11.16 -7.22 17.50
N ALA A 90 -10.41 -6.17 17.81
CA ALA A 90 -10.72 -4.83 17.34
C ALA A 90 -10.65 -4.69 15.80
N PRO A 91 -9.61 -5.18 15.10
CA PRO A 91 -9.58 -5.20 13.64
C PRO A 91 -10.71 -6.02 13.02
N MET A 92 -11.09 -7.17 13.60
CA MET A 92 -12.22 -7.99 13.14
C MET A 92 -13.57 -7.25 13.27
N LEU A 93 -13.82 -6.63 14.44
CA LEU A 93 -15.00 -5.82 14.65
C LEU A 93 -15.03 -4.62 13.72
N ARG A 94 -13.87 -4.02 13.43
CA ARG A 94 -13.79 -2.94 12.46
C ARG A 94 -14.16 -3.39 11.05
N LEU A 95 -13.66 -4.54 10.59
CA LEU A 95 -14.05 -5.11 9.30
C LEU A 95 -15.54 -5.47 9.24
N LEU A 96 -16.12 -5.89 10.36
CA LEU A 96 -17.57 -6.18 10.43
C LEU A 96 -18.43 -4.91 10.22
N THR A 97 -17.94 -3.74 10.60
CA THR A 97 -18.72 -2.48 10.65
C THR A 97 -18.31 -1.45 9.61
N ALA A 98 -17.27 -1.71 8.82
CA ALA A 98 -16.74 -0.76 7.83
C ALA A 98 -16.31 -1.44 6.55
N ASP A 99 -16.32 -0.68 5.46
CA ASP A 99 -15.75 -1.12 4.20
C ASP A 99 -14.22 -1.05 4.24
N LEU A 100 -13.57 -1.94 3.51
CA LEU A 100 -12.11 -2.02 3.37
C LEU A 100 -11.67 -1.30 2.11
N ILE A 101 -10.83 -0.29 2.27
CA ILE A 101 -10.17 0.41 1.15
C ILE A 101 -8.69 0.07 1.21
N LEU A 102 -8.16 -0.50 0.14
CA LEU A 102 -6.75 -0.82 -0.04
C LEU A 102 -6.16 0.11 -1.09
N ASP A 103 -5.24 0.97 -0.67
CA ASP A 103 -4.53 1.90 -1.53
C ASP A 103 -3.17 1.31 -1.89
N GLU A 104 -2.82 1.33 -3.20
CA GLU A 104 -1.62 0.72 -3.78
C GLU A 104 -1.35 -0.73 -3.31
N PRO A 105 -2.35 -1.64 -3.39
CA PRO A 105 -2.20 -3.01 -2.88
C PRO A 105 -1.24 -3.87 -3.72
N ASP A 106 -0.82 -3.42 -4.88
CA ASP A 106 0.17 -4.04 -5.75
C ASP A 106 1.63 -3.74 -5.35
N ASP A 107 1.85 -2.81 -4.44
CA ASP A 107 3.17 -2.55 -3.84
C ASP A 107 3.59 -3.64 -2.83
N PHE A 108 2.66 -4.52 -2.43
CA PHE A 108 2.99 -5.64 -1.55
C PHE A 108 3.90 -6.66 -2.24
N ASN A 109 4.91 -7.10 -1.51
CA ASN A 109 5.79 -8.15 -2.01
C ASN A 109 5.08 -9.52 -2.00
N GLN A 110 5.66 -10.50 -2.69
CA GLN A 110 5.08 -11.84 -2.80
C GLN A 110 4.88 -12.56 -1.45
N ALA A 111 5.67 -12.23 -0.43
CA ALA A 111 5.55 -12.83 0.90
C ALA A 111 4.30 -12.33 1.65
N ASP A 112 3.84 -11.11 1.35
CA ASP A 112 2.70 -10.47 2.01
C ASP A 112 1.36 -10.84 1.38
N LEU A 113 1.37 -11.31 0.11
CA LEU A 113 0.15 -11.67 -0.63
C LEU A 113 -0.76 -12.66 0.10
N PRO A 114 -0.27 -13.72 0.78
CA PRO A 114 -1.15 -14.63 1.53
C PRO A 114 -1.92 -13.93 2.65
N ALA A 115 -1.31 -12.96 3.31
CA ALA A 115 -1.94 -12.24 4.39
C ALA A 115 -2.97 -11.23 3.84
N LEU A 116 -2.64 -10.51 2.76
CA LEU A 116 -3.57 -9.65 2.04
C LEU A 116 -4.79 -10.44 1.52
N THR A 117 -4.55 -11.59 0.91
CA THR A 117 -5.62 -12.47 0.41
C THR A 117 -6.55 -12.92 1.53
N ARG A 118 -6.00 -13.30 2.70
CA ARG A 118 -6.81 -13.64 3.89
C ARG A 118 -7.61 -12.44 4.39
N LEU A 119 -7.03 -11.23 4.41
CA LEU A 119 -7.74 -10.02 4.82
C LEU A 119 -8.94 -9.73 3.93
N VAL A 120 -8.78 -9.84 2.61
CA VAL A 120 -9.86 -9.68 1.62
C VAL A 120 -10.93 -10.76 1.77
N HIS A 121 -10.52 -12.02 2.03
CA HIS A 121 -11.44 -13.10 2.34
C HIS A 121 -12.28 -12.80 3.59
N TRP A 122 -11.65 -12.32 4.67
CA TRP A 122 -12.34 -11.92 5.89
C TRP A 122 -13.29 -10.75 5.66
N ALA A 123 -12.92 -9.77 4.87
CA ALA A 123 -13.84 -8.69 4.49
C ALA A 123 -15.10 -9.24 3.81
N GLY A 124 -14.95 -10.19 2.88
CA GLY A 124 -16.06 -10.88 2.24
C GLY A 124 -16.93 -11.67 3.23
N LEU A 125 -16.31 -12.46 4.11
CA LEU A 125 -16.96 -13.28 5.13
C LEU A 125 -17.74 -12.45 6.16
N LEU A 126 -17.25 -11.25 6.47
CA LEU A 126 -17.92 -10.32 7.39
C LEU A 126 -18.98 -9.43 6.72
N GLY A 127 -19.10 -9.49 5.39
CA GLY A 127 -20.09 -8.75 4.63
C GLY A 127 -19.65 -7.35 4.19
N SER A 128 -18.41 -6.96 4.47
CA SER A 128 -17.84 -5.67 4.09
C SER A 128 -17.56 -5.59 2.60
N ARG A 129 -17.64 -4.39 2.03
CA ARG A 129 -17.20 -4.11 0.66
C ARG A 129 -15.70 -3.89 0.63
N VAL A 130 -15.09 -4.20 -0.52
CA VAL A 130 -13.66 -3.97 -0.77
C VAL A 130 -13.51 -3.03 -1.96
N LEU A 131 -12.68 -1.99 -1.78
CA LEU A 131 -12.26 -1.08 -2.83
C LEU A 131 -10.74 -1.20 -2.97
N LEU A 132 -10.27 -1.37 -4.21
CA LEU A 132 -8.85 -1.35 -4.55
C LEU A 132 -8.56 -0.05 -5.30
N SER A 133 -7.54 0.70 -4.87
CA SER A 133 -7.07 1.94 -5.49
C SER A 133 -5.61 1.78 -5.87
N SER A 134 -5.31 1.80 -7.17
CA SER A 134 -3.94 1.77 -7.68
C SER A 134 -3.88 2.16 -9.16
N ALA A 135 -2.71 2.58 -9.62
CA ALA A 135 -2.44 2.87 -11.01
C ALA A 135 -2.10 1.61 -11.83
N THR A 136 -1.68 0.51 -11.19
CA THR A 136 -0.99 -0.62 -11.83
C THR A 136 -1.53 -2.00 -11.42
N LEU A 137 -2.84 -2.11 -11.16
CA LEU A 137 -3.48 -3.40 -10.82
C LEU A 137 -3.36 -4.40 -11.97
N THR A 138 -2.60 -5.46 -11.77
CA THR A 138 -2.48 -6.53 -12.76
C THR A 138 -3.70 -7.45 -12.73
N PRO A 139 -4.14 -8.00 -13.88
CA PRO A 139 -5.32 -8.86 -13.95
C PRO A 139 -5.25 -10.08 -12.98
N ASP A 140 -4.11 -10.77 -12.96
CA ASP A 140 -3.93 -11.96 -12.10
C ASP A 140 -4.05 -11.64 -10.61
N PHE A 141 -3.49 -10.48 -10.21
CA PHE A 141 -3.57 -10.01 -8.82
C PHE A 141 -5.01 -9.73 -8.41
N VAL A 142 -5.74 -8.97 -9.23
CA VAL A 142 -7.13 -8.60 -8.93
C VAL A 142 -8.05 -9.81 -8.96
N SER A 143 -7.83 -10.75 -9.90
CA SER A 143 -8.57 -12.00 -9.98
C SER A 143 -8.37 -12.88 -8.75
N GLY A 144 -7.12 -12.96 -8.24
CA GLY A 144 -6.82 -13.68 -7.00
C GLY A 144 -7.54 -13.09 -5.78
N LEU A 145 -7.57 -11.75 -5.67
CA LEU A 145 -8.31 -11.08 -4.59
C LEU A 145 -9.82 -11.24 -4.76
N MET A 146 -10.34 -11.19 -5.99
CA MET A 146 -11.77 -11.43 -6.28
C MET A 146 -12.18 -12.84 -5.87
N GLN A 147 -11.36 -13.86 -6.18
CA GLN A 147 -11.61 -15.24 -5.77
C GLN A 147 -11.68 -15.38 -4.25
N ALA A 148 -10.76 -14.76 -3.54
CA ALA A 148 -10.75 -14.78 -2.08
C ALA A 148 -11.97 -14.07 -1.49
N TYR A 149 -12.34 -12.92 -2.04
CA TYR A 149 -13.53 -12.17 -1.63
C TYR A 149 -14.80 -12.96 -1.87
N GLN A 150 -14.96 -13.55 -3.06
CA GLN A 150 -16.13 -14.34 -3.43
C GLN A 150 -16.32 -15.56 -2.50
N ALA A 151 -15.21 -16.25 -2.17
CA ALA A 151 -15.26 -17.37 -1.23
C ALA A 151 -15.75 -16.94 0.16
N GLY A 152 -15.30 -15.78 0.66
CA GLY A 152 -15.80 -15.20 1.91
C GLY A 152 -17.28 -14.83 1.83
N ARG A 153 -17.69 -14.17 0.75
CA ARG A 153 -19.08 -13.74 0.53
C ARG A 153 -20.07 -14.91 0.42
N ALA A 154 -19.64 -16.03 -0.18
CA ALA A 154 -20.46 -17.21 -0.24
C ALA A 154 -20.81 -17.75 1.17
N ILE A 155 -19.82 -17.80 2.07
CA ILE A 155 -20.03 -18.21 3.46
C ILE A 155 -20.97 -17.21 4.18
N TRP A 156 -20.76 -15.92 3.99
CA TRP A 156 -21.60 -14.87 4.57
C TRP A 156 -23.06 -15.01 4.10
N ALA A 157 -23.28 -15.19 2.80
CA ALA A 157 -24.63 -15.33 2.22
C ALA A 157 -25.33 -16.57 2.78
N GLN A 158 -24.62 -17.70 2.84
CA GLN A 158 -25.14 -18.94 3.43
C GLN A 158 -25.55 -18.74 4.90
N HIS A 159 -24.73 -18.04 5.67
CA HIS A 159 -25.01 -17.78 7.09
C HIS A 159 -26.23 -16.87 7.26
N GLN A 160 -26.44 -15.92 6.36
CA GLN A 160 -27.59 -15.01 6.35
C GLN A 160 -28.86 -15.66 5.75
N GLY A 161 -28.78 -16.90 5.28
CA GLY A 161 -29.90 -17.56 4.59
C GLY A 161 -30.26 -16.92 3.25
N LEU A 162 -29.31 -16.20 2.63
CA LEU A 162 -29.49 -15.55 1.35
C LEU A 162 -29.11 -16.49 0.20
N PRO A 163 -29.80 -16.42 -0.96
CA PRO A 163 -29.37 -17.16 -2.13
C PRO A 163 -28.01 -16.68 -2.61
N GLU A 164 -27.30 -17.55 -3.31
CA GLU A 164 -26.11 -17.11 -4.05
C GLU A 164 -26.51 -16.10 -5.11
N THR A 165 -25.99 -14.90 -4.99
CA THR A 165 -26.23 -13.80 -5.93
C THR A 165 -24.93 -13.35 -6.54
N PRO A 166 -24.94 -12.94 -7.82
CA PRO A 166 -23.77 -12.34 -8.44
C PRO A 166 -23.27 -11.13 -7.63
N LEU A 167 -21.97 -10.98 -7.56
CA LEU A 167 -21.34 -9.82 -6.91
C LEU A 167 -21.43 -8.60 -7.84
N LEU A 168 -21.92 -7.48 -7.31
CA LEU A 168 -21.87 -6.22 -8.04
C LEU A 168 -20.44 -5.68 -7.94
N CYS A 169 -19.74 -5.68 -9.08
CA CYS A 169 -18.41 -5.12 -9.24
C CYS A 169 -18.47 -3.80 -9.98
N ALA A 170 -17.63 -2.85 -9.60
CA ALA A 170 -17.55 -1.54 -10.26
C ALA A 170 -16.09 -1.17 -10.54
N TRP A 171 -15.86 -0.51 -11.66
CA TRP A 171 -14.57 -0.03 -12.12
C TRP A 171 -14.66 1.48 -12.38
N PHE A 172 -13.62 2.19 -12.00
CA PHE A 172 -13.51 3.64 -12.15
C PHE A 172 -12.11 3.99 -12.62
N ASP A 173 -12.00 4.87 -13.56
CA ASP A 173 -10.74 5.51 -13.93
C ASP A 173 -10.95 7.01 -14.21
N GLU A 174 -9.93 7.67 -14.72
CA GLU A 174 -9.96 9.10 -15.04
C GLU A 174 -10.89 9.46 -16.22
N TYR A 175 -11.37 8.47 -16.98
CA TYR A 175 -12.19 8.67 -18.19
C TYR A 175 -13.62 8.18 -18.03
N THR A 176 -13.82 7.06 -17.33
CA THR A 176 -15.11 6.37 -17.34
C THR A 176 -15.36 5.57 -16.05
N GLN A 177 -16.57 5.12 -15.92
CA GLN A 177 -17.02 4.20 -14.88
C GLN A 177 -17.90 3.12 -15.47
N SER A 178 -17.83 1.93 -14.92
CA SER A 178 -18.72 0.83 -15.26
C SER A 178 -19.06 -0.03 -14.05
N SER A 179 -20.18 -0.73 -14.11
CA SER A 179 -20.58 -1.68 -13.06
C SER A 179 -21.27 -2.88 -13.68
N HIS A 180 -20.92 -4.07 -13.21
CA HIS A 180 -21.47 -5.34 -13.70
C HIS A 180 -21.71 -6.31 -12.54
N ALA A 181 -22.75 -7.11 -12.65
CA ALA A 181 -22.99 -8.22 -11.75
C ALA A 181 -22.17 -9.44 -12.26
N CYS A 182 -21.15 -9.82 -11.51
CA CYS A 182 -20.25 -10.93 -11.85
C CYS A 182 -20.69 -12.18 -11.06
N ALA A 183 -21.09 -13.22 -11.76
CA ALA A 183 -21.50 -14.48 -11.15
C ALA A 183 -20.28 -15.27 -10.66
N ASP A 184 -19.16 -15.17 -11.34
CA ASP A 184 -17.93 -15.87 -11.07
C ASP A 184 -16.69 -15.03 -11.42
N VAL A 185 -15.52 -15.57 -11.11
CA VAL A 185 -14.23 -14.94 -11.41
C VAL A 185 -14.01 -14.74 -12.90
N ALA A 186 -14.45 -15.67 -13.74
CA ALA A 186 -14.27 -15.58 -15.18
C ALA A 186 -15.09 -14.42 -15.79
N GLU A 187 -16.30 -14.16 -15.29
CA GLU A 187 -17.08 -13.00 -15.64
C GLU A 187 -16.37 -11.69 -15.22
N PHE A 188 -15.88 -11.68 -13.99
CA PHE A 188 -15.13 -10.53 -13.48
C PHE A 188 -13.88 -10.24 -14.31
N GLU A 189 -13.08 -11.26 -14.66
CA GLU A 189 -11.90 -11.11 -15.52
C GLU A 189 -12.21 -10.51 -16.88
N ARG A 190 -13.29 -10.99 -17.52
CA ARG A 190 -13.72 -10.42 -18.81
C ARG A 190 -14.05 -8.94 -18.72
N GLN A 191 -14.80 -8.55 -17.69
CA GLN A 191 -15.20 -7.17 -17.47
C GLN A 191 -14.00 -6.29 -17.13
N HIS A 192 -13.11 -6.78 -16.27
CA HIS A 192 -11.88 -6.08 -15.91
C HIS A 192 -10.97 -5.90 -17.13
N GLN A 193 -10.77 -6.93 -17.93
CA GLN A 193 -9.96 -6.85 -19.16
C GLN A 193 -10.55 -5.86 -20.16
N GLN A 194 -11.85 -5.86 -20.34
CA GLN A 194 -12.52 -4.92 -21.23
C GLN A 194 -12.34 -3.47 -20.75
N PHE A 195 -12.51 -3.23 -19.46
CA PHE A 195 -12.32 -1.91 -18.87
C PHE A 195 -10.87 -1.42 -19.02
N ALA A 196 -9.88 -2.28 -18.69
CA ALA A 196 -8.47 -1.97 -18.82
C ALA A 196 -8.05 -1.69 -20.27
N GLN A 197 -8.61 -2.42 -21.26
CA GLN A 197 -8.37 -2.18 -22.69
C GLN A 197 -8.93 -0.83 -23.14
N GLN A 198 -10.11 -0.46 -22.69
CA GLN A 198 -10.71 0.84 -23.01
C GLN A 198 -9.84 1.98 -22.45
N ARG A 199 -9.38 1.88 -21.21
CA ARG A 199 -8.44 2.83 -20.62
C ARG A 199 -7.14 2.93 -21.41
N ALA A 200 -6.54 1.79 -21.77
CA ALA A 200 -5.31 1.76 -22.55
C ALA A 200 -5.45 2.44 -23.92
N GLN A 201 -6.59 2.27 -24.60
CA GLN A 201 -6.89 2.94 -25.86
C GLN A 201 -7.02 4.46 -25.69
N GLN A 202 -7.64 4.93 -24.61
CA GLN A 202 -7.75 6.36 -24.33
C GLN A 202 -6.39 6.96 -23.99
N LEU A 203 -5.60 6.31 -23.15
CA LEU A 203 -4.23 6.72 -22.81
C LEU A 203 -3.31 6.79 -24.04
N ALA A 204 -3.48 5.89 -25.02
CA ALA A 204 -2.70 5.90 -26.24
C ALA A 204 -2.98 7.14 -27.13
N ASN A 205 -4.13 7.77 -26.97
CA ASN A 205 -4.51 9.00 -27.67
C ASN A 205 -4.12 10.28 -26.92
N GLU A 206 -3.68 10.17 -25.67
CA GLU A 206 -3.24 11.30 -24.87
C GLU A 206 -1.87 11.81 -25.31
N ALA A 207 -1.66 13.11 -25.15
CA ALA A 207 -0.32 13.69 -25.34
C ALA A 207 0.67 13.11 -24.34
N VAL A 208 1.86 12.75 -24.82
CA VAL A 208 2.94 12.23 -23.96
C VAL A 208 3.36 13.31 -22.96
N ARG A 209 2.96 13.17 -21.71
CA ARG A 209 3.28 14.11 -20.61
C ARG A 209 4.52 13.75 -19.84
N ARG A 210 4.95 12.48 -19.93
CA ARG A 210 6.14 11.98 -19.22
C ARG A 210 7.14 11.43 -20.23
N GLN A 211 8.36 11.86 -20.07
CA GLN A 211 9.48 11.35 -20.87
C GLN A 211 10.54 10.80 -19.91
N ALA A 212 11.14 9.68 -20.26
CA ALA A 212 12.23 9.09 -19.52
C ALA A 212 13.46 8.95 -20.43
N GLU A 213 14.63 9.35 -19.94
CA GLU A 213 15.90 9.18 -20.61
C GLU A 213 16.86 8.44 -19.67
N ILE A 214 17.50 7.40 -20.18
CA ILE A 214 18.55 6.70 -19.45
C ILE A 214 19.87 7.40 -19.72
N TRP A 215 20.47 7.95 -18.67
CA TRP A 215 21.76 8.60 -18.76
C TRP A 215 22.87 7.66 -18.30
N PRO A 216 23.82 7.33 -19.17
CA PRO A 216 24.98 6.53 -18.79
C PRO A 216 25.89 7.36 -17.87
N LEU A 217 26.05 6.92 -16.62
CA LEU A 217 26.96 7.54 -15.68
C LEU A 217 28.41 7.19 -16.04
N LYS A 218 29.23 8.20 -16.35
CA LYS A 218 30.66 8.07 -16.60
C LYS A 218 31.42 8.60 -15.39
N LEU A 219 31.53 7.78 -14.35
CA LEU A 219 32.23 8.18 -13.15
C LEU A 219 33.71 7.77 -13.20
N PRO A 220 34.63 8.64 -12.79
CA PRO A 220 36.02 8.25 -12.58
C PRO A 220 36.13 7.26 -11.41
N LYS A 221 37.31 6.65 -11.25
CA LYS A 221 37.55 5.74 -10.13
C LYS A 221 37.35 6.50 -8.82
N ALA A 222 36.61 5.87 -7.90
CA ALA A 222 36.34 6.46 -6.60
C ALA A 222 37.66 6.66 -5.80
N PRO A 223 37.78 7.73 -5.00
CA PRO A 223 38.86 7.90 -4.05
C PRO A 223 38.98 6.72 -3.08
N GLU A 224 40.17 6.56 -2.50
CA GLU A 224 40.41 5.49 -1.52
C GLU A 224 39.41 5.61 -0.33
N GLY A 225 38.80 4.48 0.04
CA GLY A 225 37.77 4.44 1.10
C GLY A 225 36.36 4.82 0.67
N GLN A 226 36.13 5.19 -0.60
CA GLN A 226 34.77 5.50 -1.11
C GLN A 226 34.32 4.46 -2.13
N LYS A 227 33.02 4.14 -2.13
CA LYS A 227 32.42 3.25 -3.14
C LYS A 227 32.11 3.96 -4.46
N LEU A 228 31.88 5.29 -4.42
CA LEU A 228 31.52 6.12 -5.56
C LEU A 228 32.27 7.45 -5.50
N HIS A 229 32.53 8.03 -6.66
CA HIS A 229 33.09 9.39 -6.77
C HIS A 229 31.94 10.41 -6.69
N PHE A 230 31.55 10.76 -5.45
CA PHE A 230 30.36 11.60 -5.21
C PHE A 230 30.42 12.97 -5.87
N ALA A 231 31.58 13.63 -5.89
CA ALA A 231 31.72 14.93 -6.55
C ALA A 231 31.45 14.86 -8.06
N ALA A 232 31.97 13.85 -8.74
CA ALA A 232 31.70 13.64 -10.17
C ALA A 232 30.24 13.23 -10.43
N LEU A 233 29.62 12.48 -9.51
CA LEU A 233 28.20 12.15 -9.59
C LEU A 233 27.34 13.41 -9.41
N ALA A 234 27.65 14.25 -8.42
CA ALA A 234 26.95 15.53 -8.19
C ALA A 234 27.02 16.43 -9.42
N GLU A 235 28.20 16.58 -10.04
CA GLU A 235 28.35 17.36 -11.26
C GLU A 235 27.48 16.85 -12.41
N GLN A 236 27.43 15.53 -12.63
CA GLN A 236 26.56 14.95 -13.66
C GLN A 236 25.07 15.15 -13.36
N ILE A 237 24.66 15.05 -12.10
CA ILE A 237 23.28 15.34 -11.70
C ILE A 237 22.93 16.82 -11.97
N VAL A 238 23.83 17.76 -11.64
CA VAL A 238 23.63 19.18 -11.92
C VAL A 238 23.52 19.42 -13.42
N GLN A 239 24.39 18.83 -14.24
CA GLN A 239 24.31 18.93 -15.69
C GLN A 239 22.96 18.37 -16.23
N ALA A 240 22.50 17.25 -15.70
CA ALA A 240 21.19 16.69 -16.06
C ALA A 240 20.04 17.63 -15.66
N ALA A 241 20.12 18.22 -14.47
CA ALA A 241 19.13 19.19 -14.00
C ALA A 241 19.06 20.43 -14.89
N TYR A 242 20.21 20.98 -15.31
CA TYR A 242 20.25 22.10 -16.26
C TYR A 242 19.69 21.73 -17.64
N LYS A 243 20.00 20.53 -18.14
CA LYS A 243 19.41 20.05 -19.40
C LYS A 243 17.89 19.98 -19.32
N LEU A 244 17.36 19.40 -18.25
CA LEU A 244 15.92 19.33 -18.00
C LEU A 244 15.28 20.71 -17.82
N HIS A 245 15.95 21.62 -17.08
CA HIS A 245 15.50 22.99 -16.91
C HIS A 245 15.37 23.73 -18.24
N ASN A 246 16.36 23.63 -19.11
CA ASN A 246 16.34 24.29 -20.42
C ASN A 246 15.28 23.70 -21.37
N ALA A 247 15.01 22.39 -21.25
CA ALA A 247 14.05 21.69 -22.11
C ALA A 247 12.59 21.82 -21.64
N HIS A 248 12.36 21.89 -20.32
CA HIS A 248 11.04 21.74 -19.72
C HIS A 248 10.72 22.79 -18.65
N GLY A 249 11.59 23.78 -18.43
CA GLY A 249 11.30 24.87 -17.48
C GLY A 249 10.17 25.74 -17.97
N GLU A 250 9.39 26.27 -17.04
CA GLU A 250 8.25 27.15 -17.32
C GLU A 250 8.53 28.57 -16.85
N ILE A 251 7.85 29.53 -17.47
CA ILE A 251 7.95 30.93 -17.05
C ILE A 251 7.01 31.14 -15.87
N SER A 252 7.56 31.56 -14.73
CA SER A 252 6.78 31.88 -13.54
C SER A 252 5.82 33.04 -13.82
N PRO A 253 4.52 32.90 -13.59
CA PRO A 253 3.54 33.96 -13.77
C PRO A 253 3.73 35.12 -12.78
N HIS A 254 4.46 34.90 -11.67
CA HIS A 254 4.65 35.90 -10.63
C HIS A 254 5.81 36.90 -10.91
N ASN A 255 6.88 36.44 -11.56
CA ASN A 255 8.09 37.24 -11.72
C ASN A 255 8.75 37.15 -13.10
N GLY A 256 8.15 36.41 -14.04
CA GLY A 256 8.64 36.22 -15.40
C GLY A 256 9.95 35.45 -15.52
N LYS A 257 10.44 34.86 -14.44
CA LYS A 257 11.66 34.02 -14.45
C LYS A 257 11.37 32.62 -14.90
N HIS A 258 12.34 32.03 -15.60
CA HIS A 258 12.29 30.61 -15.96
C HIS A 258 12.55 29.76 -14.71
N ILE A 259 11.62 28.86 -14.41
CA ILE A 259 11.68 27.99 -13.22
C ILE A 259 11.46 26.54 -13.61
N SER A 260 12.08 25.65 -12.87
CA SER A 260 11.75 24.22 -12.86
C SER A 260 11.94 23.68 -11.44
N VAL A 261 11.21 22.64 -11.13
CA VAL A 261 11.34 21.91 -9.86
C VAL A 261 11.70 20.47 -10.19
N GLY A 262 12.74 19.96 -9.56
CA GLY A 262 13.21 18.58 -9.76
C GLY A 262 13.40 17.86 -8.43
N VAL A 263 13.28 16.53 -8.47
CA VAL A 263 13.56 15.65 -7.34
C VAL A 263 14.67 14.68 -7.73
N VAL A 264 15.70 14.59 -6.91
CA VAL A 264 16.76 13.59 -7.02
C VAL A 264 16.46 12.48 -6.02
N ARG A 265 16.14 11.28 -6.53
CA ARG A 265 15.85 10.11 -5.69
C ARG A 265 17.05 9.15 -5.74
N LEU A 266 17.59 8.81 -4.58
CA LEU A 266 18.68 7.85 -4.41
C LEU A 266 18.18 6.66 -3.58
N ALA A 267 18.71 5.47 -3.90
CA ALA A 267 18.28 4.23 -3.23
C ALA A 267 18.76 4.11 -1.78
N ASN A 268 19.85 4.84 -1.40
CA ASN A 268 20.49 4.73 -0.09
C ASN A 268 20.66 6.08 0.58
N ILE A 269 20.26 6.19 1.85
CA ILE A 269 20.35 7.42 2.65
C ILE A 269 21.82 7.90 2.80
N GLY A 270 22.77 7.00 3.02
CA GLY A 270 24.19 7.34 3.13
C GLY A 270 24.76 8.04 1.90
N ALA A 271 24.26 7.72 0.71
CA ALA A 271 24.66 8.37 -0.54
C ALA A 271 24.07 9.80 -0.65
N ILE A 272 22.90 10.06 -0.08
CA ILE A 272 22.26 11.38 -0.11
C ILE A 272 23.10 12.41 0.64
N THR A 273 23.54 12.08 1.86
CA THR A 273 24.36 12.96 2.69
C THR A 273 25.68 13.32 2.00
N ALA A 274 26.38 12.30 1.48
CA ALA A 274 27.65 12.51 0.78
C ALA A 274 27.49 13.34 -0.51
N LEU A 275 26.37 13.15 -1.24
CA LEU A 275 26.05 13.93 -2.43
C LEU A 275 25.71 15.38 -2.08
N ALA A 276 24.92 15.63 -1.05
CA ALA A 276 24.57 16.98 -0.60
C ALA A 276 25.82 17.75 -0.17
N GLN A 277 26.74 17.11 0.53
CA GLN A 277 28.03 17.72 0.91
C GLN A 277 28.94 18.02 -0.29
N ALA A 278 28.84 17.25 -1.36
CA ALA A 278 29.66 17.47 -2.57
C ALA A 278 29.12 18.61 -3.47
N GLN A 279 27.91 19.12 -3.20
CA GLN A 279 27.29 20.24 -3.94
C GLN A 279 27.53 21.61 -3.30
N ILE A 280 28.07 21.66 -2.08
CA ILE A 280 28.45 22.90 -1.37
C ILE A 280 29.90 23.25 -1.66
#